data_af092b12d1077126c3a953a065535135
#
_entry.id   af092b12d1077126c3a953a065535135
#
_cell.length_a   1.000
_cell.length_b   1.000
_cell.length_c   1.000
_cell.angle_alpha   90.00
_cell.angle_beta   90.00
_cell.angle_gamma   90.00
#
_symmetry.space_group_name_H-M   'P 1'
#
loop_
_entity.id
_entity.type
_entity.pdbx_description
1 polymer ?
#
loop_
_entity_poly.entity_id
_entity_poly.type
_entity_poly.pdbx_seq_one_letter_code
_entity_poly.pdbx_strand_id
1 'polypeptide(L)'
;MTDDRSEIEALYRRYWRCMIEKDIDGLRSMMADDYCLTHMTGTRQSADEFLRRLSRGTFRYFSAEHDEIAVTLRGDTAALVGKSRVEAAVYGGGRHLWRLRGDFTLRKEHGMWKLASSEASTY
;
A
#
# COMPACT_ATOMS: atom_id res chain seq x y z
N MET A 1 18.62 -4.35 16.54
CA MET A 1 17.21 -4.08 16.82
C MET A 1 16.69 -3.06 15.82
N THR A 2 15.66 -3.43 15.09
CA THR A 2 15.06 -2.55 14.08
C THR A 2 14.14 -1.56 14.77
N ASP A 3 14.25 -0.27 14.46
CA ASP A 3 13.33 0.70 15.05
C ASP A 3 12.01 0.72 14.27
N ASP A 4 10.97 1.28 14.87
CA ASP A 4 9.63 1.30 14.28
C ASP A 4 9.60 2.03 12.94
N ARG A 5 10.33 3.13 12.81
CA ARG A 5 10.40 3.87 11.56
C ARG A 5 10.96 3.01 10.42
N SER A 6 12.07 2.32 10.68
CA SER A 6 12.69 1.44 9.69
C SER A 6 11.78 0.29 9.30
N GLU A 7 11.05 -0.27 10.27
CA GLU A 7 10.08 -1.34 9.98
C GLU A 7 8.96 -0.87 9.07
N ILE A 8 8.44 0.34 9.31
CA ILE A 8 7.35 0.90 8.50
C ILE A 8 7.84 1.24 7.10
N GLU A 9 9.05 1.79 6.98
CA GLU A 9 9.64 2.06 5.66
C GLU A 9 9.84 0.77 4.87
N ALA A 10 10.33 -0.28 5.53
CA ALA A 10 10.51 -1.59 4.90
C ALA A 10 9.16 -2.20 4.50
N LEU A 11 8.12 -2.00 5.31
CA LEU A 11 6.78 -2.48 5.03
C LEU A 11 6.21 -1.81 3.77
N TYR A 12 6.42 -0.51 3.59
CA TYR A 12 5.98 0.20 2.39
C TYR A 12 6.67 -0.35 1.13
N ARG A 13 7.99 -0.59 1.20
CA ARG A 13 8.73 -1.16 0.08
C ARG A 13 8.25 -2.57 -0.25
N ARG A 14 7.99 -3.38 0.78
CA ARG A 14 7.47 -4.73 0.61
C ARG A 14 6.04 -4.70 0.02
N TYR A 15 5.22 -3.73 0.44
CA TYR A 15 3.88 -3.54 -0.09
C TYR A 15 3.91 -3.42 -1.62
N TRP A 16 4.75 -2.52 -2.16
CA TRP A 16 4.85 -2.35 -3.60
C TRP A 16 5.44 -3.57 -4.29
N ARG A 17 6.42 -4.23 -3.68
CA ARG A 17 6.97 -5.46 -4.26
C ARG A 17 5.90 -6.54 -4.36
N CYS A 18 5.08 -6.72 -3.32
CA CYS A 18 3.98 -7.69 -3.34
C CYS A 18 2.91 -7.30 -4.38
N MET A 19 2.64 -6.01 -4.55
CA MET A 19 1.72 -5.54 -5.57
C MET A 19 2.20 -5.92 -6.97
N ILE A 20 3.48 -5.71 -7.24
CA ILE A 20 4.08 -6.02 -8.54
C ILE A 20 4.09 -7.53 -8.77
N GLU A 21 4.43 -8.32 -7.77
CA GLU A 21 4.53 -9.78 -7.85
C GLU A 21 3.18 -10.48 -7.73
N LYS A 22 2.12 -9.74 -7.40
CA LYS A 22 0.80 -10.28 -7.08
C LYS A 22 0.85 -11.29 -5.93
N ASP A 23 1.66 -10.99 -4.93
CA ASP A 23 1.76 -11.81 -3.72
C ASP A 23 0.60 -11.47 -2.78
N ILE A 24 -0.53 -12.10 -3.01
CA ILE A 24 -1.77 -11.83 -2.28
C ILE A 24 -1.62 -12.17 -0.79
N ASP A 25 -1.01 -13.30 -0.48
CA ASP A 25 -0.79 -13.70 0.91
C ASP A 25 0.16 -12.74 1.62
N GLY A 26 1.20 -12.28 0.94
CA GLY A 26 2.12 -11.29 1.47
C GLY A 26 1.42 -9.98 1.79
N LEU A 27 0.57 -9.50 0.89
CA LEU A 27 -0.21 -8.27 1.11
C LEU A 27 -1.17 -8.44 2.28
N ARG A 28 -1.89 -9.56 2.34
CA ARG A 28 -2.84 -9.83 3.43
C ARG A 28 -2.12 -9.84 4.78
N SER A 29 -0.92 -10.39 4.84
CA SER A 29 -0.15 -10.44 6.09
C SER A 29 0.24 -9.05 6.61
N MET A 30 0.27 -8.04 5.75
CA MET A 30 0.60 -6.66 6.12
C MET A 30 -0.63 -5.83 6.49
N MET A 31 -1.83 -6.36 6.28
CA MET A 31 -3.07 -5.62 6.47
C MET A 31 -3.76 -6.02 7.78
N ALA A 32 -4.30 -5.03 8.48
CA ALA A 32 -5.19 -5.29 9.61
C ALA A 32 -6.51 -5.87 9.09
N ASP A 33 -7.25 -6.56 9.95
CA ASP A 33 -8.50 -7.22 9.55
C ASP A 33 -9.53 -6.23 9.00
N ASP A 34 -9.52 -5.01 9.51
CA ASP A 34 -10.45 -3.95 9.08
C ASP A 34 -9.84 -2.99 8.04
N TYR A 35 -8.74 -3.39 7.40
CA TYR A 35 -8.09 -2.56 6.39
C TYR A 35 -9.08 -2.11 5.31
N CYS A 36 -8.99 -0.84 4.94
CA CYS A 36 -9.83 -0.25 3.89
C CYS A 36 -8.96 0.66 3.01
N LEU A 37 -9.12 0.50 1.70
CA LEU A 37 -8.46 1.35 0.71
C LEU A 37 -9.49 2.31 0.12
N THR A 38 -9.16 3.60 0.09
CA THR A 38 -9.97 4.61 -0.61
C THR A 38 -9.22 5.02 -1.88
N HIS A 39 -9.84 4.80 -3.03
CA HIS A 39 -9.29 5.18 -4.33
C HIS A 39 -9.42 6.68 -4.57
N MET A 40 -8.72 7.18 -5.59
CA MET A 40 -8.76 8.59 -5.98
C MET A 40 -10.18 9.07 -6.30
N THR A 41 -11.03 8.17 -6.75
CA THR A 41 -12.45 8.46 -7.06
C THR A 41 -13.33 8.55 -5.83
N GLY A 42 -12.78 8.25 -4.64
CA GLY A 42 -13.55 8.17 -3.41
C GLY A 42 -14.15 6.79 -3.13
N THR A 43 -14.01 5.86 -4.06
CA THR A 43 -14.51 4.48 -3.89
C THR A 43 -13.70 3.76 -2.81
N ARG A 44 -14.40 3.16 -1.85
CA ARG A 44 -13.78 2.43 -0.74
C ARG A 44 -13.87 0.93 -0.98
N GLN A 45 -12.77 0.24 -0.70
CA GLN A 45 -12.69 -1.22 -0.84
C GLN A 45 -12.12 -1.84 0.43
N SER A 46 -12.74 -2.96 0.87
CA SER A 46 -12.16 -3.77 1.94
C SER A 46 -10.90 -4.47 1.44
N ALA A 47 -10.13 -5.02 2.38
CA ALA A 47 -8.95 -5.82 2.01
C ALA A 47 -9.32 -6.95 1.05
N ASP A 48 -10.39 -7.69 1.36
CA ASP A 48 -10.81 -8.82 0.53
C ASP A 48 -11.17 -8.39 -0.88
N GLU A 49 -11.91 -7.30 -1.03
CA GLU A 49 -12.31 -6.80 -2.35
C GLU A 49 -11.11 -6.33 -3.14
N PHE A 50 -10.22 -5.55 -2.52
CA PHE A 50 -9.02 -5.05 -3.18
C PHE A 50 -8.13 -6.20 -3.65
N LEU A 51 -7.86 -7.18 -2.78
CA LEU A 51 -7.01 -8.31 -3.10
C LEU A 51 -7.62 -9.19 -4.19
N ARG A 52 -8.94 -9.34 -4.19
CA ARG A 52 -9.64 -10.09 -5.24
C ARG A 52 -9.48 -9.44 -6.59
N ARG A 53 -9.61 -8.11 -6.66
CA ARG A 53 -9.45 -7.37 -7.92
C ARG A 53 -8.01 -7.41 -8.40
N LEU A 54 -7.05 -7.31 -7.50
CA LEU A 54 -5.64 -7.44 -7.84
C LEU A 54 -5.35 -8.83 -8.40
N SER A 55 -5.87 -9.87 -7.76
CA SER A 55 -5.70 -11.25 -8.21
C SER A 55 -6.28 -11.48 -9.61
N ARG A 56 -7.39 -10.82 -9.94
CA ARG A 56 -8.04 -10.94 -11.25
C ARG A 56 -7.36 -10.12 -12.34
N GLY A 57 -6.38 -9.29 -12.00
CA GLY A 57 -5.68 -8.46 -12.97
C GLY A 57 -6.40 -7.15 -13.32
N THR A 58 -7.37 -6.71 -12.52
CA THR A 58 -8.00 -5.40 -12.67
C THR A 58 -6.97 -4.29 -12.57
N PHE A 59 -6.00 -4.47 -11.66
CA PHE A 59 -4.83 -3.61 -11.51
C PHE A 59 -3.60 -4.46 -11.75
N ARG A 60 -2.73 -4.01 -12.66
CA ARG A 60 -1.46 -4.68 -12.93
C ARG A 60 -0.33 -3.69 -12.72
N TYR A 61 0.58 -4.02 -11.81
CA TYR A 61 1.72 -3.17 -11.48
C TYR A 61 2.99 -3.82 -11.99
N PHE A 62 3.85 -3.05 -12.64
CA PHE A 62 5.06 -3.55 -13.29
C PHE A 62 6.34 -3.10 -12.60
N SER A 63 6.37 -1.87 -12.11
CA SER A 63 7.53 -1.33 -11.39
C SER A 63 7.11 -0.20 -10.48
N ALA A 64 7.94 0.09 -9.48
CA ALA A 64 7.72 1.22 -8.58
C ALA A 64 9.07 1.79 -8.16
N GLU A 65 9.21 3.11 -8.26
CA GLU A 65 10.36 3.84 -7.74
C GLU A 65 9.86 4.85 -6.72
N HIS A 66 10.44 4.82 -5.52
CA HIS A 66 9.95 5.60 -4.39
C HIS A 66 10.65 6.95 -4.32
N ASP A 67 9.87 8.02 -4.45
CA ASP A 67 10.40 9.39 -4.37
C ASP A 67 10.38 9.91 -2.94
N GLU A 68 9.41 9.48 -2.12
CA GLU A 68 9.32 9.89 -0.72
C GLU A 68 8.68 8.79 0.11
N ILE A 69 9.23 8.55 1.28
CA ILE A 69 8.64 7.68 2.30
C ILE A 69 8.76 8.44 3.62
N ALA A 70 7.67 9.04 4.07
CA ALA A 70 7.65 9.86 5.28
C ALA A 70 6.79 9.20 6.35
N VAL A 71 7.39 8.93 7.52
CA VAL A 71 6.74 8.22 8.62
C VAL A 71 6.59 9.15 9.82
N THR A 72 5.40 9.19 10.41
CA THR A 72 5.12 9.91 11.65
C THR A 72 4.66 8.89 12.68
N LEU A 73 5.43 8.73 13.76
CA LEU A 73 5.15 7.75 14.82
C LEU A 73 4.36 8.38 15.96
N ARG A 74 3.38 7.64 16.50
CA ARG A 74 2.59 8.04 17.66
C ARG A 74 2.29 6.79 18.51
N GLY A 75 3.26 6.37 19.34
CA GLY A 75 3.10 5.16 20.15
C GLY A 75 2.89 3.94 19.28
N ASP A 76 1.75 3.27 19.43
CA ASP A 76 1.39 2.07 18.68
C ASP A 76 0.65 2.36 17.38
N THR A 77 0.58 3.64 16.98
CA THR A 77 0.01 4.05 15.69
C THR A 77 1.02 4.86 14.91
N ALA A 78 0.81 4.93 13.60
CA ALA A 78 1.69 5.69 12.73
C ALA A 78 0.94 6.16 11.50
N ALA A 79 1.44 7.23 10.90
CA ALA A 79 1.01 7.70 9.59
C ALA A 79 2.19 7.61 8.64
N LEU A 80 1.90 7.19 7.41
CA LEU A 80 2.92 7.06 6.37
C LEU A 80 2.43 7.75 5.12
N VAL A 81 3.26 8.64 4.56
CA VAL A 81 3.02 9.20 3.23
C VAL A 81 4.09 8.61 2.31
N GLY A 82 3.65 7.88 1.29
CA GLY A 82 4.53 7.33 0.29
C GLY A 82 4.21 7.95 -1.07
N LYS A 83 5.25 8.44 -1.76
CA LYS A 83 5.13 8.94 -3.12
C LYS A 83 6.01 8.09 -4.03
N SER A 84 5.41 7.49 -5.04
CA SER A 84 6.10 6.55 -5.91
C SER A 84 5.69 6.76 -7.36
N ARG A 85 6.68 6.61 -8.26
CA ARG A 85 6.41 6.55 -9.69
C ARG A 85 6.21 5.08 -10.03
N VAL A 86 5.03 4.76 -10.51
CA VAL A 86 4.58 3.38 -10.69
C VAL A 86 4.14 3.15 -12.12
N GLU A 87 4.71 2.15 -12.79
CA GLU A 87 4.18 1.69 -14.07
C GLU A 87 3.04 0.73 -13.80
N ALA A 88 1.87 1.05 -14.33
CA ALA A 88 0.67 0.25 -14.10
C ALA A 88 -0.29 0.31 -15.27
N ALA A 89 -1.08 -0.74 -15.41
CA ALA A 89 -2.25 -0.80 -16.28
C ALA A 89 -3.46 -1.07 -15.40
N VAL A 90 -4.51 -0.27 -15.56
CA VAL A 90 -5.70 -0.37 -14.74
C VAL A 90 -6.93 -0.58 -15.64
N TYR A 91 -7.87 -1.42 -15.17
CA TYR A 91 -9.14 -1.69 -15.86
C TYR A 91 -8.95 -2.11 -17.33
N GLY A 92 -7.92 -2.91 -17.61
CA GLY A 92 -7.66 -3.37 -18.96
C GLY A 92 -7.06 -2.34 -19.91
N GLY A 93 -6.70 -1.15 -19.40
CA GLY A 93 -6.05 -0.11 -20.20
C GLY A 93 -4.58 -0.40 -20.48
N GLY A 94 -3.94 0.51 -21.21
CA GLY A 94 -2.53 0.39 -21.52
C GLY A 94 -1.62 0.68 -20.33
N ARG A 95 -0.36 0.30 -20.48
CA ARG A 95 0.66 0.51 -19.44
C ARG A 95 1.11 1.97 -19.46
N HIS A 96 1.00 2.63 -18.30
CA HIS A 96 1.35 4.04 -18.12
C HIS A 96 2.15 4.25 -16.85
N LEU A 97 2.93 5.33 -16.82
CA LEU A 97 3.63 5.75 -15.61
C LEU A 97 2.72 6.68 -14.81
N TRP A 98 2.48 6.31 -13.56
CA TRP A 98 1.65 7.06 -12.62
C TRP A 98 2.49 7.60 -11.49
N ARG A 99 2.22 8.84 -11.09
CA ARG A 99 2.81 9.41 -9.88
C ARG A 99 1.78 9.27 -8.77
N LEU A 100 1.95 8.26 -7.95
CA LEU A 100 0.97 7.87 -6.93
C LEU A 100 1.42 8.26 -5.54
N ARG A 101 0.52 8.89 -4.80
CA ARG A 101 0.68 9.18 -3.38
C ARG A 101 -0.25 8.29 -2.59
N GLY A 102 0.28 7.62 -1.57
CA GLY A 102 -0.50 6.84 -0.63
C GLY A 102 -0.38 7.45 0.75
N ASP A 103 -1.52 7.73 1.38
CA ASP A 103 -1.60 8.15 2.77
C ASP A 103 -2.10 6.96 3.56
N PHE A 104 -1.21 6.37 4.38
CA PHE A 104 -1.50 5.15 5.13
C PHE A 104 -1.60 5.45 6.62
N THR A 105 -2.53 4.79 7.30
CA THR A 105 -2.50 4.70 8.75
C THR A 105 -2.11 3.28 9.13
N LEU A 106 -1.33 3.14 10.21
CA LEU A 106 -0.83 1.86 10.66
C LEU A 106 -1.08 1.70 12.15
N ARG A 107 -1.23 0.43 12.58
CA ARG A 107 -1.33 0.05 13.98
C ARG A 107 -0.33 -1.06 14.25
N LYS A 108 0.25 -1.04 15.45
CA LYS A 108 1.10 -2.13 15.92
C LYS A 108 0.21 -3.15 16.64
N GLU A 109 0.15 -4.35 16.08
CA GLU A 109 -0.66 -5.46 16.61
C GLU A 109 0.24 -6.64 16.89
N HIS A 110 0.24 -7.12 18.12
CA HIS A 110 1.07 -8.26 18.53
C HIS A 110 2.56 -8.08 18.14
N GLY A 111 3.06 -6.86 18.34
CA GLY A 111 4.46 -6.54 18.05
C GLY A 111 4.76 -6.30 16.58
N MET A 112 3.77 -6.34 15.70
CA MET A 112 3.95 -6.15 14.25
C MET A 112 3.14 -4.97 13.74
N TRP A 113 3.75 -4.17 12.86
CA TRP A 113 3.04 -3.08 12.21
C TRP A 113 2.12 -3.63 11.11
N LYS A 114 0.87 -3.14 11.12
CA LYS A 114 -0.13 -3.52 10.12
C LYS A 114 -0.70 -2.27 9.48
N LEU A 115 -0.99 -2.35 8.16
CA LEU A 115 -1.71 -1.30 7.46
C LEU A 115 -3.17 -1.32 7.92
N ALA A 116 -3.65 -0.20 8.45
CA ALA A 116 -5.04 -0.08 8.92
C ALA A 116 -5.93 0.56 7.87
N SER A 117 -5.42 1.54 7.13
CA SER A 117 -6.14 2.16 6.03
C SER A 117 -5.17 2.78 5.05
N SER A 118 -5.63 3.03 3.84
CA SER A 118 -4.88 3.82 2.88
C SER A 118 -5.82 4.66 2.03
N GLU A 119 -5.31 5.79 1.55
CA GLU A 119 -6.02 6.68 0.66
C GLU A 119 -5.10 7.02 -0.50
N ALA A 120 -5.55 6.75 -1.72
CA ALA A 120 -4.74 6.95 -2.92
C ALA A 120 -5.01 8.32 -3.53
N SER A 121 -3.93 8.95 -4.00
CA SER A 121 -4.01 10.21 -4.75
C SER A 121 -2.83 10.27 -5.72
N THR A 122 -2.68 11.40 -6.41
CA THR A 122 -1.54 11.63 -7.28
C THR A 122 -0.72 12.81 -6.74
N TYR A 123 0.46 12.99 -7.30
CA TYR A 123 1.30 14.12 -6.91
C TYR A 123 2.08 14.68 -8.09
#